data_d5baa88b9ae2e9d734720485ac6f2590
#
_entry.id   d5baa88b9ae2e9d734720485ac6f2590
#
_cell.length_a   1.000
_cell.length_b   1.000
_cell.length_c   1.000
_cell.angle_alpha   90.00
_cell.angle_beta   90.00
_cell.angle_gamma   90.00
#
_symmetry.space_group_name_H-M   'P 1'
#
loop_
_entity.id
_entity.type
_entity.pdbx_description
1 polymer ?
#
loop_
_entity_poly.entity_id
_entity_poly.type
_entity_poly.pdbx_seq_one_letter_code
_entity_poly.pdbx_strand_id
1 'polypeptide(L)'
;METPFGALQLSRHKTAFSPAHKALFVADVHLGKAATFRSLGVPVPAGTTQENLDKLSECIAEFNPLSVYFLGDLLHAKMAHNPDLLGKLLAWRAQHTNLAMTLIRGNHDSKAGDPPASLNISVVEEPFMLGGFALCHHPQTVQNALVLAGHEHPVVVLN
;
A
#
# COMPACT_ATOMS: atom_id res chain seq x y z
N MET A 1 -19.32 5.10 2.40
CA MET A 1 -19.16 6.36 3.20
C MET A 1 -19.15 7.52 2.23
N GLU A 2 -20.07 8.46 2.43
CA GLU A 2 -20.09 9.70 1.65
C GLU A 2 -19.21 10.75 2.31
N THR A 3 -18.46 11.50 1.51
CA THR A 3 -17.62 12.63 1.97
C THR A 3 -17.89 13.84 1.07
N PRO A 4 -17.55 15.07 1.51
CA PRO A 4 -17.68 16.26 0.65
C PRO A 4 -16.82 16.20 -0.63
N PHE A 5 -15.85 15.29 -0.68
CA PHE A 5 -14.89 15.14 -1.77
C PHE A 5 -15.13 13.86 -2.62
N GLY A 6 -16.19 13.12 -2.33
CA GLY A 6 -16.61 11.92 -3.05
C GLY A 6 -16.86 10.71 -2.16
N ALA A 7 -17.47 9.70 -2.72
CA ALA A 7 -17.77 8.46 -2.04
C ALA A 7 -16.53 7.58 -1.87
N LEU A 8 -16.41 6.92 -0.72
CA LEU A 8 -15.44 5.87 -0.45
C LEU A 8 -16.14 4.58 -0.02
N GLN A 9 -15.73 3.46 -0.59
CA GLN A 9 -16.12 2.12 -0.18
C GLN A 9 -14.96 1.52 0.64
N LEU A 10 -15.26 1.04 1.84
CA LEU A 10 -14.26 0.42 2.72
C LEU A 10 -14.35 -1.09 2.61
N SER A 11 -13.20 -1.75 2.44
CA SER A 11 -13.11 -3.20 2.40
C SER A 11 -12.79 -3.80 3.77
N ARG A 12 -13.21 -5.04 3.98
CA ARG A 12 -12.80 -5.86 5.13
C ARG A 12 -11.28 -6.07 5.20
N HIS A 13 -10.59 -5.90 4.08
CA HIS A 13 -9.12 -6.03 3.98
C HIS A 13 -8.38 -4.72 4.32
N LYS A 14 -9.06 -3.76 4.99
CA LYS A 14 -8.49 -2.48 5.42
C LYS A 14 -7.99 -1.62 4.26
N THR A 15 -8.71 -1.66 3.14
CA THR A 15 -8.49 -0.79 1.99
C THR A 15 -9.69 0.12 1.77
N ALA A 16 -9.48 1.21 1.04
CA ALA A 16 -10.56 2.10 0.61
C ALA A 16 -10.56 2.18 -0.92
N PHE A 17 -11.74 2.28 -1.52
CA PHE A 17 -11.91 2.42 -2.96
C PHE A 17 -12.74 3.65 -3.28
N SER A 18 -12.30 4.45 -4.24
CA SER A 18 -13.06 5.57 -4.80
C SER A 18 -13.71 5.14 -6.12
N PRO A 19 -15.05 5.00 -6.19
CA PRO A 19 -15.74 4.65 -7.43
C PRO A 19 -15.54 5.69 -8.53
N ALA A 20 -15.54 6.99 -8.16
CA ALA A 20 -15.40 8.09 -9.11
C ALA A 20 -14.05 8.09 -9.82
N HIS A 21 -12.97 7.74 -9.11
CA HIS A 21 -11.61 7.68 -9.65
C HIS A 21 -11.19 6.27 -10.09
N LYS A 22 -12.02 5.25 -9.80
CA LYS A 22 -11.66 3.83 -9.94
C LYS A 22 -10.30 3.53 -9.32
N ALA A 23 -10.06 4.09 -8.14
CA ALA A 23 -8.79 4.08 -7.43
C ALA A 23 -8.91 3.31 -6.12
N LEU A 24 -8.00 2.34 -5.91
CA LEU A 24 -7.87 1.58 -4.67
C LEU A 24 -6.74 2.20 -3.84
N PHE A 25 -7.00 2.46 -2.56
CA PHE A 25 -6.05 3.00 -1.59
C PHE A 25 -5.67 1.94 -0.56
N VAL A 26 -4.38 1.75 -0.37
CA VAL A 26 -3.81 0.73 0.52
C VAL A 26 -2.68 1.35 1.32
N ALA A 27 -2.68 1.20 2.65
CA ALA A 27 -1.63 1.74 3.50
C ALA A 27 -0.84 0.62 4.20
N ASP A 28 0.43 0.90 4.51
CA ASP A 28 1.26 0.14 5.46
C ASP A 28 1.32 -1.38 5.21
N VAL A 29 1.56 -1.77 3.96
CA VAL A 29 1.62 -3.19 3.57
C VAL A 29 2.84 -3.88 4.19
N HIS A 30 3.95 -3.15 4.36
CA HIS A 30 5.20 -3.61 4.97
C HIS A 30 5.70 -4.95 4.42
N LEU A 31 5.75 -5.10 3.11
CA LEU A 31 6.26 -6.31 2.48
C LEU A 31 7.71 -6.57 2.90
N GLY A 32 7.98 -7.82 3.31
CA GLY A 32 9.30 -8.21 3.83
C GLY A 32 9.46 -8.06 5.35
N LYS A 33 8.52 -7.44 6.07
CA LYS A 33 8.60 -7.25 7.54
C LYS A 33 8.87 -8.56 8.29
N ALA A 34 8.11 -9.61 7.98
CA ALA A 34 8.28 -10.91 8.62
C ALA A 34 9.65 -11.55 8.32
N ALA A 35 10.19 -11.36 7.12
CA ALA A 35 11.52 -11.85 6.77
C ALA A 35 12.60 -11.12 7.57
N THR A 36 12.47 -9.82 7.74
CA THR A 36 13.37 -9.02 8.57
C THR A 36 13.34 -9.47 10.03
N PHE A 37 12.16 -9.68 10.62
CA PHE A 37 12.07 -10.18 12.00
C PHE A 37 12.69 -11.57 12.17
N ARG A 38 12.46 -12.48 11.21
CA ARG A 38 13.11 -13.81 11.26
C ARG A 38 14.62 -13.72 11.17
N SER A 39 15.18 -12.83 10.35
CA SER A 39 16.65 -12.64 10.28
C SER A 39 17.24 -12.10 11.59
N LEU A 40 16.42 -11.45 12.42
CA LEU A 40 16.78 -10.98 13.77
C LEU A 40 16.49 -12.02 14.87
N GLY A 41 16.13 -13.26 14.50
CA GLY A 41 15.85 -14.33 15.45
C GLY A 41 14.48 -14.29 16.10
N VAL A 42 13.58 -13.39 15.65
CA VAL A 42 12.20 -13.32 16.17
C VAL A 42 11.34 -14.36 15.43
N PRO A 43 10.65 -15.27 16.16
CA PRO A 43 9.80 -16.29 15.54
C PRO A 43 8.53 -15.63 14.96
N VAL A 44 8.50 -15.45 13.65
CA VAL A 44 7.32 -14.96 12.90
C VAL A 44 6.90 -16.04 11.90
N PRO A 45 5.59 -16.36 11.79
CA PRO A 45 5.11 -17.36 10.84
C PRO A 45 5.60 -17.13 9.42
N ALA A 46 5.83 -18.22 8.68
CA ALA A 46 6.08 -18.14 7.25
C ALA A 46 4.77 -17.82 6.50
N GLY A 47 4.88 -17.31 5.26
CA GLY A 47 3.71 -17.09 4.41
C GLY A 47 3.12 -15.68 4.44
N THR A 48 3.39 -14.86 5.44
CA THR A 48 2.78 -13.53 5.62
C THR A 48 2.91 -12.58 4.42
N THR A 49 4.01 -12.65 3.65
CA THR A 49 4.14 -11.87 2.42
C THR A 49 3.15 -12.32 1.35
N GLN A 50 3.04 -13.63 1.13
CA GLN A 50 2.10 -14.17 0.15
C GLN A 50 0.66 -13.86 0.55
N GLU A 51 0.29 -14.06 1.81
CA GLU A 51 -1.04 -13.72 2.33
C GLU A 51 -1.41 -12.24 2.10
N ASN A 52 -0.44 -11.31 2.24
CA ASN A 52 -0.69 -9.90 1.97
C ASN A 52 -0.90 -9.65 0.47
N LEU A 53 -0.12 -10.29 -0.40
CA LEU A 53 -0.31 -10.19 -1.86
C LEU A 53 -1.64 -10.81 -2.31
N ASP A 54 -2.05 -11.92 -1.70
CA ASP A 54 -3.34 -12.56 -1.97
C ASP A 54 -4.51 -11.64 -1.59
N LYS A 55 -4.45 -11.01 -0.40
CA LYS A 55 -5.44 -10.00 0.03
C LYS A 55 -5.51 -8.79 -0.91
N LEU A 56 -4.36 -8.34 -1.41
CA LEU A 56 -4.34 -7.26 -2.42
C LEU A 56 -5.01 -7.72 -3.71
N SER A 57 -4.76 -8.95 -4.16
CA SER A 57 -5.40 -9.52 -5.35
C SER A 57 -6.92 -9.68 -5.16
N GLU A 58 -7.38 -10.09 -3.96
CA GLU A 58 -8.80 -10.12 -3.63
C GLU A 58 -9.45 -8.74 -3.73
N CYS A 59 -8.81 -7.69 -3.18
CA CYS A 59 -9.30 -6.31 -3.30
C CYS A 59 -9.33 -5.83 -4.76
N ILE A 60 -8.30 -6.14 -5.54
CA ILE A 60 -8.25 -5.79 -6.96
C ILE A 60 -9.39 -6.49 -7.72
N ALA A 61 -9.65 -7.76 -7.44
CA ALA A 61 -10.74 -8.50 -8.06
C ALA A 61 -12.12 -7.97 -7.63
N GLU A 62 -12.30 -7.61 -6.34
CA GLU A 62 -13.54 -7.08 -5.79
C GLU A 62 -13.92 -5.74 -6.42
N PHE A 63 -12.98 -4.79 -6.49
CA PHE A 63 -13.26 -3.41 -6.91
C PHE A 63 -12.96 -3.13 -8.38
N ASN A 64 -12.22 -3.98 -9.06
CA ASN A 64 -11.76 -3.80 -10.44
C ASN A 64 -11.23 -2.37 -10.71
N PRO A 65 -10.23 -1.91 -9.92
CA PRO A 65 -9.70 -0.55 -10.04
C PRO A 65 -8.93 -0.36 -11.33
N LEU A 66 -8.79 0.89 -11.78
CA LEU A 66 -7.85 1.29 -12.83
C LEU A 66 -6.47 1.65 -12.25
N SER A 67 -6.42 2.02 -10.98
CA SER A 67 -5.17 2.37 -10.29
C SER A 67 -5.17 1.94 -8.84
N VAL A 68 -3.97 1.63 -8.32
CA VAL A 68 -3.72 1.39 -6.90
C VAL A 68 -2.74 2.43 -6.40
N TYR A 69 -3.08 3.04 -5.28
CA TYR A 69 -2.22 3.98 -4.56
C TYR A 69 -1.82 3.38 -3.22
N PHE A 70 -0.53 3.16 -3.04
CA PHE A 70 0.03 2.76 -1.76
C PHE A 70 0.34 4.02 -0.96
N LEU A 71 -0.29 4.16 0.21
CA LEU A 71 -0.16 5.32 1.08
C LEU A 71 1.04 5.15 2.03
N GLY A 72 2.21 4.89 1.45
CA GLY A 72 3.47 4.66 2.12
C GLY A 72 3.65 3.26 2.71
N ASP A 73 4.89 3.03 3.12
CA ASP A 73 5.35 1.83 3.80
C ASP A 73 4.97 0.52 3.06
N LEU A 74 5.14 0.55 1.74
CA LEU A 74 4.98 -0.64 0.89
C LEU A 74 6.08 -1.66 1.21
N LEU A 75 7.33 -1.21 1.32
CA LEU A 75 8.49 -2.04 1.58
C LEU A 75 9.02 -1.82 2.99
N HIS A 76 9.35 -2.92 3.69
CA HIS A 76 9.91 -2.83 5.04
C HIS A 76 11.45 -2.90 5.07
N ALA A 77 12.07 -3.53 4.07
CA ALA A 77 13.52 -3.73 3.98
C ALA A 77 14.03 -3.63 2.55
N LYS A 78 15.34 -3.39 2.39
CA LYS A 78 15.98 -3.29 1.08
C LYS A 78 15.75 -4.56 0.26
N MET A 79 15.09 -4.42 -0.87
CA MET A 79 14.76 -5.51 -1.80
C MET A 79 16.00 -6.24 -2.32
N ALA A 80 17.11 -5.51 -2.51
CA ALA A 80 18.38 -6.09 -3.00
C ALA A 80 18.94 -7.20 -2.11
N HIS A 81 18.52 -7.25 -0.84
CA HIS A 81 18.95 -8.26 0.12
C HIS A 81 17.95 -9.41 0.31
N ASN A 82 16.85 -9.41 -0.45
CA ASN A 82 15.81 -10.46 -0.34
C ASN A 82 15.29 -10.88 -1.73
N PRO A 83 16.04 -11.74 -2.45
CA PRO A 83 15.64 -12.22 -3.77
C PRO A 83 14.30 -12.97 -3.79
N ASP A 84 13.96 -13.71 -2.72
CA ASP A 84 12.66 -14.41 -2.58
C ASP A 84 11.49 -13.41 -2.54
N LEU A 85 11.64 -12.32 -1.80
CA LEU A 85 10.64 -11.25 -1.77
C LEU A 85 10.46 -10.62 -3.14
N LEU A 86 11.57 -10.28 -3.81
CA LEU A 86 11.52 -9.70 -5.16
C LEU A 86 10.85 -10.65 -6.15
N GLY A 87 11.20 -11.94 -6.12
CA GLY A 87 10.57 -12.96 -6.98
C GLY A 87 9.06 -13.04 -6.80
N LYS A 88 8.57 -13.03 -5.55
CA LYS A 88 7.13 -13.02 -5.24
C LYS A 88 6.44 -11.76 -5.74
N LEU A 89 7.05 -10.60 -5.56
CA LEU A 89 6.51 -9.33 -6.02
C LEU A 89 6.44 -9.25 -7.55
N LEU A 90 7.47 -9.72 -8.25
CA LEU A 90 7.47 -9.78 -9.71
C LEU A 90 6.40 -10.73 -10.24
N ALA A 91 6.25 -11.91 -9.63
CA ALA A 91 5.21 -12.87 -9.99
C ALA A 91 3.80 -12.30 -9.76
N TRP A 92 3.58 -11.61 -8.64
CA TRP A 92 2.33 -10.93 -8.34
C TRP A 92 2.07 -9.77 -9.32
N ARG A 93 3.06 -8.94 -9.59
CA ARG A 93 2.94 -7.80 -10.51
C ARG A 93 2.62 -8.26 -11.94
N ALA A 94 3.16 -9.40 -12.37
CA ALA A 94 2.89 -9.98 -13.67
C ALA A 94 1.41 -10.37 -13.87
N GLN A 95 0.68 -10.65 -12.79
CA GLN A 95 -0.76 -10.91 -12.84
C GLN A 95 -1.60 -9.63 -13.00
N HIS A 96 -1.00 -8.46 -12.76
CA HIS A 96 -1.67 -7.15 -12.76
C HIS A 96 -0.99 -6.14 -13.69
N THR A 97 -0.50 -6.56 -14.85
CA THR A 97 0.33 -5.75 -15.76
C THR A 97 -0.33 -4.47 -16.24
N ASN A 98 -1.64 -4.48 -16.45
CA ASN A 98 -2.41 -3.34 -16.94
C ASN A 98 -2.85 -2.36 -15.83
N LEU A 99 -2.58 -2.68 -14.57
CA LEU A 99 -2.99 -1.87 -13.44
C LEU A 99 -1.91 -0.83 -13.14
N ALA A 100 -2.29 0.44 -13.18
CA ALA A 100 -1.39 1.52 -12.76
C ALA A 100 -1.16 1.45 -11.24
N MET A 101 0.09 1.55 -10.81
CA MET A 101 0.45 1.51 -9.39
C MET A 101 1.32 2.69 -9.03
N THR A 102 0.99 3.37 -7.94
CA THR A 102 1.74 4.53 -7.43
C THR A 102 1.98 4.35 -5.95
N LEU A 103 3.21 4.57 -5.53
CA LEU A 103 3.62 4.63 -4.12
C LEU A 103 3.79 6.09 -3.71
N ILE A 104 3.02 6.55 -2.74
CA ILE A 104 3.30 7.75 -1.98
C ILE A 104 4.36 7.34 -0.96
N ARG A 105 5.56 7.94 -1.03
CA ARG A 105 6.71 7.47 -0.26
C ARG A 105 6.49 7.60 1.24
N GLY A 106 6.62 6.49 1.97
CA GLY A 106 6.60 6.45 3.43
C GLY A 106 8.01 6.48 4.03
N ASN A 107 8.08 6.57 5.36
CA ASN A 107 9.35 6.63 6.06
C ASN A 107 10.14 5.30 6.03
N HIS A 108 9.47 4.15 5.92
CA HIS A 108 10.13 2.86 5.69
C HIS A 108 10.64 2.74 4.26
N ASP A 109 9.88 3.19 3.26
CA ASP A 109 10.31 3.20 1.86
C ASP A 109 11.56 4.04 1.67
N SER A 110 11.63 5.22 2.30
CA SER A 110 12.82 6.09 2.27
C SER A 110 14.09 5.39 2.78
N LYS A 111 13.95 4.47 3.74
CA LYS A 111 15.06 3.67 4.30
C LYS A 111 15.33 2.39 3.49
N ALA A 112 14.27 1.77 2.98
CA ALA A 112 14.36 0.56 2.18
C ALA A 112 14.90 0.83 0.76
N GLY A 113 14.72 2.04 0.25
CA GLY A 113 14.92 2.42 -1.14
C GLY A 113 13.67 2.20 -1.99
N ASP A 114 13.59 2.88 -3.12
CA ASP A 114 12.46 2.79 -4.03
C ASP A 114 12.27 1.37 -4.58
N PRO A 115 11.03 0.97 -4.91
CA PRO A 115 10.76 -0.27 -5.59
C PRO A 115 11.58 -0.38 -6.88
N PRO A 116 12.16 -1.56 -7.20
CA PRO A 116 12.86 -1.75 -8.46
C PRO A 116 12.00 -1.39 -9.66
N ALA A 117 12.61 -0.79 -10.69
CA ALA A 117 11.91 -0.37 -11.92
C ALA A 117 11.14 -1.53 -12.59
N SER A 118 11.60 -2.77 -12.41
CA SER A 118 10.92 -3.98 -12.90
C SER A 118 9.53 -4.22 -12.32
N LEU A 119 9.19 -3.59 -11.18
CA LEU A 119 7.83 -3.65 -10.62
C LEU A 119 6.88 -2.65 -11.28
N ASN A 120 7.38 -1.70 -12.06
CA ASN A 120 6.58 -0.67 -12.72
C ASN A 120 5.60 0.02 -11.75
N ILE A 121 6.14 0.48 -10.62
CA ILE A 121 5.43 1.27 -9.60
C ILE A 121 6.03 2.68 -9.63
N SER A 122 5.19 3.68 -9.92
CA SER A 122 5.60 5.08 -9.86
C SER A 122 5.76 5.51 -8.40
N VAL A 123 6.79 6.31 -8.09
CA VAL A 123 7.00 6.82 -6.73
C VAL A 123 6.82 8.33 -6.74
N VAL A 124 6.06 8.83 -5.77
CA VAL A 124 5.75 10.26 -5.61
C VAL A 124 5.89 10.67 -4.15
N GLU A 125 6.12 11.96 -3.93
CA GLU A 125 6.15 12.54 -2.58
C GLU A 125 4.73 12.92 -2.12
N GLU A 126 4.54 13.04 -0.81
CA GLU A 126 3.31 13.54 -0.20
C GLU A 126 3.30 15.08 -0.08
N PRO A 127 2.12 15.74 -0.18
CA PRO A 127 0.83 15.16 -0.55
C PRO A 127 0.71 14.98 -2.07
N PHE A 128 0.17 13.84 -2.51
CA PHE A 128 -0.19 13.62 -3.91
C PHE A 128 -1.69 13.86 -4.11
N MET A 129 -2.07 14.75 -5.00
CA MET A 129 -3.47 15.13 -5.20
C MET A 129 -4.17 14.24 -6.23
N LEU A 130 -5.33 13.70 -5.86
CA LEU A 130 -6.23 12.95 -6.73
C LEU A 130 -7.65 13.51 -6.61
N GLY A 131 -8.03 14.42 -7.50
CA GLY A 131 -9.28 15.16 -7.35
C GLY A 131 -9.34 15.91 -6.02
N GLY A 132 -10.36 15.65 -5.22
CA GLY A 132 -10.51 16.22 -3.87
C GLY A 132 -9.82 15.43 -2.75
N PHE A 133 -9.06 14.37 -3.07
CA PHE A 133 -8.28 13.60 -2.11
C PHE A 133 -6.81 14.03 -2.12
N ALA A 134 -6.23 14.20 -0.93
CA ALA A 134 -4.79 14.33 -0.73
C ALA A 134 -4.24 13.00 -0.18
N LEU A 135 -3.44 12.32 -0.98
CA LEU A 135 -2.85 11.03 -0.62
C LEU A 135 -1.52 11.28 0.07
N CYS A 136 -1.41 10.80 1.31
CA CYS A 136 -0.26 11.02 2.16
C CYS A 136 0.17 9.70 2.81
N HIS A 137 1.40 9.65 3.29
CA HIS A 137 1.80 8.64 4.26
C HIS A 137 1.50 9.14 5.69
N HIS A 138 1.99 10.33 6.03
CA HIS A 138 1.74 10.90 7.36
C HIS A 138 0.40 11.66 7.39
N PRO A 139 -0.40 11.49 8.46
CA PRO A 139 -1.57 12.32 8.69
C PRO A 139 -1.21 13.80 8.76
N GLN A 140 -1.85 14.61 7.96
CA GLN A 140 -1.63 16.05 7.90
C GLN A 140 -2.90 16.78 7.44
N THR A 141 -2.92 18.10 7.52
CA THR A 141 -4.02 18.92 7.02
C THR A 141 -3.65 19.50 5.66
N VAL A 142 -4.50 19.25 4.65
CA VAL A 142 -4.39 19.84 3.32
C VAL A 142 -5.65 20.65 3.04
N GLN A 143 -5.51 21.92 2.65
CA GLN A 143 -6.66 22.79 2.38
C GLN A 143 -7.49 22.26 1.22
N ASN A 144 -8.83 22.30 1.39
CA ASN A 144 -9.81 21.89 0.38
C ASN A 144 -9.64 20.45 -0.12
N ALA A 145 -9.11 19.55 0.72
CA ALA A 145 -8.98 18.14 0.40
C ALA A 145 -9.29 17.24 1.59
N LEU A 146 -9.77 16.04 1.32
CA LEU A 146 -9.81 14.96 2.30
C LEU A 146 -8.49 14.20 2.25
N VAL A 147 -7.77 14.20 3.38
CA VAL A 147 -6.52 13.46 3.50
C VAL A 147 -6.81 11.97 3.72
N LEU A 148 -6.22 11.12 2.89
CA LEU A 148 -6.14 9.68 3.09
C LEU A 148 -4.69 9.34 3.44
N ALA A 149 -4.47 8.79 4.63
CA ALA A 149 -3.11 8.53 5.13
C ALA A 149 -2.99 7.15 5.80
N GLY A 150 -1.75 6.67 5.89
CA GLY A 150 -1.31 5.51 6.65
C GLY A 150 -0.63 5.91 7.97
N HIS A 151 0.45 5.21 8.32
CA HIS A 151 1.41 5.47 9.39
C HIS A 151 0.92 5.19 10.83
N GLU A 152 -0.25 5.66 11.24
CA GLU A 152 -0.69 5.66 12.64
C GLU A 152 -1.09 4.27 13.21
N HIS A 153 -1.34 3.27 12.39
CA HIS A 153 -1.74 1.92 12.82
C HIS A 153 -2.77 1.90 13.97
N PRO A 154 -3.97 2.47 13.80
CA PRO A 154 -4.93 2.60 14.88
C PRO A 154 -5.33 1.23 15.45
N VAL A 155 -5.43 1.13 16.78
CA VAL A 155 -5.85 -0.07 17.51
C VAL A 155 -7.09 0.22 18.34
N VAL A 156 -8.03 -0.74 18.37
CA VAL A 156 -9.16 -0.71 19.30
C VAL A 156 -8.99 -1.85 20.29
N VAL A 157 -8.99 -1.51 21.59
CA VAL A 157 -9.02 -2.50 22.68
C VAL A 157 -10.48 -2.70 23.06
N LEU A 158 -10.98 -3.92 22.88
CA LEU A 158 -12.31 -4.33 23.37
C LEU A 158 -12.12 -4.85 24.80
N ASN A 159 -12.77 -4.20 25.76
CA ASN A 159 -12.82 -4.63 27.15
C ASN A 159 -13.97 -5.63 27.35
#